data_77e0cee470ccdb017576c91107d5c38b
#
_entry.id   77e0cee470ccdb017576c91107d5c38b
#
_cell.length_a   1.000
_cell.length_b   1.000
_cell.length_c   1.000
_cell.angle_alpha   90.00
_cell.angle_beta   90.00
_cell.angle_gamma   90.00
#
_symmetry.space_group_name_H-M   'P 1'
#
loop_
_entity.id
_entity.type
_entity.pdbx_description
1 polymer ?
#
loop_
_entity_poly.entity_id
_entity_poly.type
_entity_poly.pdbx_seq_one_letter_code
_entity_poly.pdbx_strand_id
1 'polypeptide(L)'
;HAWRVAYSFWNTLSGIGGGASDEYALKLQKQLDSNYPQPQHIIEFTYDLIQKGILTFDKTKNDHRKVTFHDSCNVARGSNMGNIENGQFILPREVIKAACNHFSDMPKATIKASTFCCGGGGGLLTDDLIELRIKGAMPRMQALKQSQENDGVNTLAAICAICKSQFSKVLPNYDFDPYMIVSVH
;
A
#
# COMPACT_ATOMS: atom_id res chain seq x y z
N HIS A 1 5.51 2.43 -8.09
CA HIS A 1 4.91 3.08 -6.90
C HIS A 1 5.28 4.57 -6.83
N ALA A 2 6.56 4.93 -6.68
CA ALA A 2 7.01 6.32 -6.57
C ALA A 2 6.58 7.19 -7.76
N TRP A 3 6.69 6.66 -8.97
CA TRP A 3 6.24 7.35 -10.18
C TRP A 3 4.73 7.62 -10.18
N ARG A 4 3.93 6.65 -9.72
CA ARG A 4 2.48 6.82 -9.60
C ARG A 4 2.10 7.91 -8.60
N VAL A 5 2.78 7.95 -7.45
CA VAL A 5 2.59 9.01 -6.45
C VAL A 5 2.99 10.38 -7.01
N ALA A 6 4.13 10.47 -7.68
CA ALA A 6 4.59 11.70 -8.32
C ALA A 6 3.60 12.20 -9.38
N TYR A 7 3.08 11.30 -10.20
CA TYR A 7 2.08 11.64 -11.22
C TYR A 7 0.78 12.14 -10.59
N SER A 8 0.29 11.49 -9.54
CA SER A 8 -0.93 11.93 -8.82
C SER A 8 -0.74 13.30 -8.16
N PHE A 9 0.43 13.52 -7.56
CA PHE A 9 0.79 14.82 -6.97
C PHE A 9 0.82 15.92 -8.02
N TRP A 10 1.41 15.65 -9.17
CA TRP A 10 1.49 16.59 -10.27
C TRP A 10 0.11 16.96 -10.81
N ASN A 11 -0.78 16.00 -10.98
CA ASN A 11 -2.17 16.23 -11.37
C ASN A 11 -2.93 17.10 -10.35
N THR A 12 -2.65 16.91 -9.06
CA THR A 12 -3.25 17.72 -7.99
C THR A 12 -2.75 19.16 -8.06
N LEU A 13 -1.46 19.38 -8.27
CA LEU A 13 -0.89 20.73 -8.40
C LEU A 13 -1.45 21.47 -9.63
N SER A 14 -1.62 20.77 -10.74
CA SER A 14 -2.19 21.36 -11.96
C SER A 14 -3.65 21.77 -11.82
N GLY A 15 -4.38 21.19 -10.85
CA GLY A 15 -5.78 21.53 -10.54
C GLY A 15 -5.97 22.61 -9.47
N ILE A 16 -4.90 23.02 -8.76
CA ILE A 16 -4.99 23.96 -7.62
C ILE A 16 -4.77 25.43 -8.06
N GLY A 17 -4.17 25.66 -9.22
CA GLY A 17 -3.79 26.98 -9.63
C GLY A 17 -4.91 27.76 -10.30
N GLY A 18 -5.37 28.85 -9.73
CA GLY A 18 -6.14 29.89 -10.42
C GLY A 18 -5.20 31.02 -10.86
N GLY A 19 -4.94 31.17 -12.16
CA GLY A 19 -4.17 32.31 -12.67
C GLY A 19 -3.01 31.97 -13.64
N ALA A 20 -2.04 32.84 -13.81
CA ALA A 20 -0.98 32.77 -14.82
C ALA A 20 -0.07 31.50 -14.68
N SER A 21 -0.06 30.85 -13.54
CA SER A 21 0.62 29.57 -13.33
C SER A 21 -0.10 28.38 -13.99
N ASP A 22 -1.39 28.52 -14.30
CA ASP A 22 -2.21 27.45 -14.85
C ASP A 22 -1.83 27.08 -16.27
N GLU A 23 -1.45 28.07 -17.10
CA GLU A 23 -1.07 27.82 -18.48
C GLU A 23 0.20 26.97 -18.57
N TYR A 24 1.18 27.21 -17.69
CA TYR A 24 2.40 26.42 -17.63
C TYR A 24 2.13 25.01 -17.09
N ALA A 25 1.33 24.88 -16.04
CA ALA A 25 0.92 23.62 -15.46
C ALA A 25 0.12 22.79 -16.47
N LEU A 26 -0.86 23.38 -17.17
CA LEU A 26 -1.64 22.73 -18.22
C LEU A 26 -0.77 22.31 -19.42
N LYS A 27 0.23 23.11 -19.78
CA LYS A 27 1.17 22.78 -20.87
C LYS A 27 2.03 21.60 -20.51
N LEU A 28 2.55 21.54 -19.28
CA LEU A 28 3.30 20.41 -18.76
C LEU A 28 2.42 19.15 -18.64
N GLN A 29 1.19 19.29 -18.18
CA GLN A 29 0.24 18.17 -18.11
C GLN A 29 -0.04 17.58 -19.49
N LYS A 30 -0.33 18.43 -20.49
CA LYS A 30 -0.51 17.98 -21.88
C LYS A 30 0.72 17.27 -22.43
N GLN A 31 1.92 17.72 -22.10
CA GLN A 31 3.16 17.06 -22.50
C GLN A 31 3.34 15.71 -21.79
N LEU A 32 3.01 15.62 -20.50
CA LEU A 32 3.04 14.37 -19.76
C LEU A 32 2.01 13.38 -20.31
N ASP A 33 0.77 13.81 -20.52
CA ASP A 33 -0.31 12.95 -20.99
C ASP A 33 -0.09 12.45 -22.42
N SER A 34 0.56 13.23 -23.29
CA SER A 34 0.84 12.85 -24.68
C SER A 34 2.08 11.95 -24.83
N ASN A 35 3.12 12.20 -24.05
CA ASN A 35 4.40 11.51 -24.17
C ASN A 35 4.62 10.42 -23.13
N TYR A 36 3.91 10.51 -21.99
CA TYR A 36 4.06 9.61 -20.86
C TYR A 36 2.68 9.23 -20.35
N PRO A 37 2.12 8.12 -20.83
CA PRO A 37 0.84 7.65 -20.31
C PRO A 37 0.93 7.44 -18.81
N GLN A 38 -0.19 7.61 -18.12
CA GLN A 38 -0.28 7.44 -16.69
C GLN A 38 0.35 6.10 -16.26
N PRO A 39 1.37 6.11 -15.41
CA PRO A 39 2.06 4.87 -15.03
C PRO A 39 1.13 3.95 -14.27
N GLN A 40 0.98 2.74 -14.76
CA GLN A 40 0.20 1.71 -14.09
C GLN A 40 1.01 1.12 -12.93
N HIS A 41 0.41 1.04 -11.75
CA HIS A 41 1.00 0.31 -10.64
C HIS A 41 0.92 -1.20 -10.90
N ILE A 42 1.89 -1.98 -10.42
CA ILE A 42 1.90 -3.45 -10.63
C ILE A 42 0.61 -4.11 -10.14
N ILE A 43 -0.01 -3.59 -9.08
CA ILE A 43 -1.29 -4.08 -8.56
C ILE A 43 -2.43 -3.86 -9.55
N GLU A 44 -2.47 -2.71 -10.23
CA GLU A 44 -3.47 -2.43 -11.27
C GLU A 44 -3.33 -3.44 -12.43
N PHE A 45 -2.09 -3.65 -12.86
CA PHE A 45 -1.78 -4.63 -13.91
C PHE A 45 -2.15 -6.06 -13.50
N THR A 46 -1.78 -6.47 -12.28
CA THR A 46 -2.13 -7.79 -11.74
C THR A 46 -3.64 -7.97 -11.66
N TYR A 47 -4.34 -6.96 -11.15
CA TYR A 47 -5.81 -6.97 -11.08
C TYR A 47 -6.45 -7.13 -12.47
N ASP A 48 -5.97 -6.38 -13.46
CA ASP A 48 -6.42 -6.50 -14.85
C ASP A 48 -6.25 -7.91 -15.42
N LEU A 49 -5.11 -8.54 -15.15
CA LEU A 49 -4.85 -9.91 -15.59
C LEU A 49 -5.80 -10.92 -14.93
N ILE A 50 -6.11 -10.71 -13.64
CA ILE A 50 -7.08 -11.53 -12.91
C ILE A 50 -8.48 -11.35 -13.52
N GLN A 51 -8.93 -10.11 -13.74
CA GLN A 51 -10.25 -9.83 -14.31
C GLN A 51 -10.43 -10.40 -15.72
N LYS A 52 -9.35 -10.45 -16.50
CA LYS A 52 -9.34 -11.05 -17.84
C LYS A 52 -9.21 -12.58 -17.83
N GLY A 53 -9.09 -13.20 -16.67
CA GLY A 53 -8.88 -14.64 -16.54
C GLY A 53 -7.52 -15.14 -17.05
N ILE A 54 -6.58 -14.21 -17.33
CA ILE A 54 -5.21 -14.55 -17.80
C ILE A 54 -4.37 -15.05 -16.62
N LEU A 55 -4.57 -14.47 -15.44
CA LEU A 55 -3.90 -14.86 -14.20
C LEU A 55 -4.92 -15.47 -13.25
N THR A 56 -4.67 -16.71 -12.86
CA THR A 56 -5.48 -17.47 -11.90
C THR A 56 -4.62 -18.00 -10.78
N PHE A 57 -5.17 -18.14 -9.58
CA PHE A 57 -4.48 -18.63 -8.41
C PHE A 57 -5.17 -19.85 -7.82
N ASP A 58 -4.38 -20.82 -7.39
CA ASP A 58 -4.83 -21.88 -6.51
C ASP A 58 -4.79 -21.36 -5.06
N LYS A 59 -5.92 -20.91 -4.56
CA LYS A 59 -6.05 -20.31 -3.22
C LYS A 59 -5.70 -21.30 -2.12
N THR A 60 -5.88 -22.62 -2.35
CA THR A 60 -5.67 -23.66 -1.33
C THR A 60 -4.21 -23.72 -0.88
N LYS A 61 -3.28 -23.33 -1.73
CA LYS A 61 -1.86 -23.24 -1.37
C LYS A 61 -1.56 -22.19 -0.30
N ASN A 62 -2.48 -21.26 -0.08
CA ASN A 62 -2.38 -20.21 0.93
C ASN A 62 -3.33 -20.42 2.12
N ASP A 63 -3.99 -21.59 2.28
CA ASP A 63 -4.95 -21.83 3.35
C ASP A 63 -4.35 -21.77 4.77
N HIS A 64 -3.04 -21.97 4.88
CA HIS A 64 -2.30 -21.79 6.13
C HIS A 64 -2.11 -20.31 6.51
N ARG A 65 -2.43 -19.39 5.61
CA ARG A 65 -2.25 -17.94 5.79
C ARG A 65 -3.58 -17.27 6.10
N LYS A 66 -3.66 -16.61 7.26
CA LYS A 66 -4.72 -15.65 7.59
C LYS A 66 -4.16 -14.26 7.38
N VAL A 67 -4.53 -13.66 6.24
CA VAL A 67 -3.88 -12.47 5.69
C VAL A 67 -4.61 -11.21 6.12
N THR A 68 -3.85 -10.21 6.55
CA THR A 68 -4.31 -8.82 6.62
C THR A 68 -3.46 -7.92 5.71
N PHE A 69 -3.91 -6.70 5.47
CA PHE A 69 -3.24 -5.78 4.55
C PHE A 69 -2.86 -4.46 5.23
N HIS A 70 -1.61 -4.04 5.01
CA HIS A 70 -1.14 -2.73 5.39
C HIS A 70 -1.29 -1.74 4.24
N ASP A 71 -2.23 -0.81 4.36
CA ASP A 71 -2.32 0.32 3.45
C ASP A 71 -1.09 1.22 3.62
N SER A 72 -0.18 1.18 2.67
CA SER A 72 1.00 2.04 2.67
C SER A 72 0.59 3.52 2.60
N CYS A 73 1.12 4.36 3.49
CA CYS A 73 0.72 5.75 3.61
C CYS A 73 0.87 6.55 2.30
N ASN A 74 1.93 6.29 1.54
CA ASN A 74 2.16 6.96 0.26
C ASN A 74 1.12 6.58 -0.80
N VAL A 75 0.71 5.31 -0.84
CA VAL A 75 -0.35 4.86 -1.75
C VAL A 75 -1.70 5.33 -1.27
N ALA A 76 -2.00 5.11 0.01
CA ALA A 76 -3.30 5.38 0.60
C ALA A 76 -3.72 6.85 0.53
N ARG A 77 -2.76 7.76 0.76
CA ARG A 77 -3.02 9.21 0.82
C ARG A 77 -2.40 10.01 -0.33
N GLY A 78 -1.44 9.46 -1.04
CA GLY A 78 -0.68 10.16 -2.08
C GLY A 78 -0.92 9.66 -3.49
N SER A 79 -1.80 8.67 -3.71
CA SER A 79 -2.07 8.18 -5.05
C SER A 79 -3.49 7.62 -5.22
N ASN A 80 -3.91 7.49 -6.47
CA ASN A 80 -5.07 6.72 -6.88
C ASN A 80 -4.61 5.52 -7.71
N MET A 81 -5.38 4.44 -7.73
CA MET A 81 -5.15 3.28 -8.57
C MET A 81 -6.40 2.97 -9.39
N GLY A 82 -6.17 2.57 -10.64
CA GLY A 82 -7.25 2.34 -11.60
C GLY A 82 -8.00 3.63 -11.94
N ASN A 83 -9.02 3.49 -12.74
CA ASN A 83 -9.93 4.58 -13.10
C ASN A 83 -11.23 4.52 -12.27
N ILE A 84 -11.12 4.06 -11.03
CA ILE A 84 -12.23 3.92 -10.09
C ILE A 84 -11.93 4.69 -8.81
N GLU A 85 -12.98 5.26 -8.23
CA GLU A 85 -12.88 5.94 -6.95
C GLU A 85 -12.39 4.98 -5.87
N ASN A 86 -11.42 5.42 -5.07
CA ASN A 86 -10.81 4.61 -4.00
C ASN A 86 -10.10 3.34 -4.47
N GLY A 87 -9.70 3.25 -5.73
CA GLY A 87 -9.04 2.08 -6.31
C GLY A 87 -7.79 1.64 -5.53
N GLN A 88 -7.03 2.58 -4.97
CA GLN A 88 -5.88 2.29 -4.12
C GLN A 88 -6.22 1.50 -2.84
N PHE A 89 -7.48 1.50 -2.42
CA PHE A 89 -7.95 0.71 -1.29
C PHE A 89 -8.60 -0.61 -1.71
N ILE A 90 -9.18 -0.63 -2.92
CA ILE A 90 -9.94 -1.76 -3.44
C ILE A 90 -9.01 -2.77 -4.11
N LEU A 91 -8.22 -2.32 -5.09
CA LEU A 91 -7.46 -3.22 -5.96
C LEU A 91 -6.47 -4.13 -5.20
N PRO A 92 -5.68 -3.66 -4.22
CA PRO A 92 -4.80 -4.55 -3.47
C PRO A 92 -5.56 -5.65 -2.71
N ARG A 93 -6.72 -5.31 -2.15
CA ARG A 93 -7.56 -6.27 -1.42
C ARG A 93 -8.15 -7.33 -2.35
N GLU A 94 -8.60 -6.93 -3.53
CA GLU A 94 -9.13 -7.88 -4.52
C GLU A 94 -8.04 -8.82 -5.06
N VAL A 95 -6.83 -8.32 -5.27
CA VAL A 95 -5.67 -9.17 -5.64
C VAL A 95 -5.36 -10.19 -4.52
N ILE A 96 -5.36 -9.78 -3.25
CA ILE A 96 -5.15 -10.68 -2.11
C ILE A 96 -6.26 -11.73 -2.03
N LYS A 97 -7.52 -11.32 -2.14
CA LYS A 97 -8.68 -12.23 -2.09
C LYS A 97 -8.71 -13.20 -3.28
N ALA A 98 -8.13 -12.82 -4.42
CA ALA A 98 -7.97 -13.73 -5.55
C ALA A 98 -6.94 -14.84 -5.26
N ALA A 99 -5.94 -14.58 -4.42
CA ALA A 99 -4.86 -15.51 -4.10
C ALA A 99 -5.04 -16.26 -2.76
N CYS A 100 -5.93 -15.79 -1.86
CA CYS A 100 -6.10 -16.31 -0.50
C CYS A 100 -7.57 -16.50 -0.15
N ASN A 101 -7.87 -17.57 0.61
CA ASN A 101 -9.21 -17.81 1.12
C ASN A 101 -9.51 -17.03 2.42
N HIS A 102 -8.48 -16.72 3.20
CA HIS A 102 -8.63 -16.09 4.51
C HIS A 102 -8.01 -14.70 4.51
N PHE A 103 -8.86 -13.69 4.37
CA PHE A 103 -8.49 -12.29 4.43
C PHE A 103 -9.39 -11.54 5.41
N SER A 104 -8.79 -10.77 6.32
CA SER A 104 -9.49 -9.81 7.18
C SER A 104 -8.74 -8.49 7.25
N ASP A 105 -9.46 -7.38 7.22
CA ASP A 105 -8.87 -6.06 7.42
C ASP A 105 -8.52 -5.84 8.90
N MET A 106 -7.50 -5.02 9.16
CA MET A 106 -7.24 -4.49 10.49
C MET A 106 -8.39 -3.58 10.95
N PRO A 107 -8.44 -3.16 12.23
CA PRO A 107 -9.52 -2.33 12.75
C PRO A 107 -9.83 -1.13 11.85
N LYS A 108 -11.11 -0.88 11.58
CA LYS A 108 -11.61 0.09 10.59
C LYS A 108 -10.99 1.49 10.73
N ALA A 109 -10.72 1.94 11.96
CA ALA A 109 -10.11 3.24 12.23
C ALA A 109 -8.61 3.31 11.85
N THR A 110 -7.98 2.21 11.43
CA THR A 110 -6.54 2.10 11.22
C THR A 110 -6.15 1.70 9.79
N ILE A 111 -7.11 1.67 8.87
CA ILE A 111 -6.92 1.25 7.48
C ILE A 111 -7.27 2.36 6.49
N LYS A 112 -6.99 2.13 5.21
CA LYS A 112 -7.30 3.04 4.11
C LYS A 112 -6.67 4.43 4.33
N ALA A 113 -7.45 5.50 4.20
CA ALA A 113 -6.98 6.87 4.43
C ALA A 113 -6.51 7.11 5.87
N SER A 114 -7.11 6.41 6.85
CA SER A 114 -6.75 6.49 8.27
C SER A 114 -5.55 5.59 8.65
N THR A 115 -4.87 5.02 7.68
CA THR A 115 -3.77 4.07 7.93
C THR A 115 -2.68 4.65 8.84
N PHE A 116 -2.19 3.83 9.77
CA PHE A 116 -1.03 4.16 10.59
C PHE A 116 0.27 3.87 9.84
N CYS A 117 1.31 4.61 10.17
CA CYS A 117 2.64 4.44 9.58
C CYS A 117 3.26 3.08 9.98
N CYS A 118 4.06 2.51 9.08
CA CYS A 118 4.91 1.35 9.40
C CYS A 118 6.10 1.71 10.31
N GLY A 119 6.31 3.00 10.63
CA GLY A 119 7.47 3.50 11.34
C GLY A 119 8.65 3.90 10.44
N GLY A 120 8.57 3.68 9.13
CA GLY A 120 9.67 3.92 8.19
C GLY A 120 9.91 5.39 7.80
N GLY A 121 9.05 6.34 8.26
CA GLY A 121 9.27 7.78 8.13
C GLY A 121 9.56 8.29 6.71
N GLY A 122 8.94 7.68 5.68
CA GLY A 122 9.16 8.09 4.29
C GLY A 122 10.51 7.65 3.70
N GLY A 123 11.24 6.75 4.37
CA GLY A 123 12.53 6.24 3.91
C GLY A 123 13.70 6.48 4.86
N LEU A 124 13.44 6.95 6.08
CA LEU A 124 14.43 7.07 7.14
C LEU A 124 14.82 5.68 7.68
N LEU A 125 15.48 4.87 6.86
CA LEU A 125 15.80 3.46 7.17
C LEU A 125 17.22 3.27 7.74
N THR A 126 17.84 4.31 8.26
CA THR A 126 19.16 4.23 8.89
C THR A 126 19.09 3.53 10.25
N ASP A 127 20.11 2.78 10.61
CA ASP A 127 20.09 1.95 11.83
C ASP A 127 20.23 2.78 13.12
N ASP A 128 20.82 3.96 13.05
CA ASP A 128 20.88 4.94 14.14
C ASP A 128 19.50 5.47 14.57
N LEU A 129 18.49 5.37 13.71
CA LEU A 129 17.11 5.77 14.00
C LEU A 129 16.19 4.58 14.35
N ILE A 130 16.74 3.39 14.57
CA ILE A 130 15.91 2.18 14.75
C ILE A 130 14.96 2.29 15.95
N GLU A 131 15.36 2.86 17.05
CA GLU A 131 14.51 3.03 18.23
C GLU A 131 13.32 3.96 17.94
N LEU A 132 13.56 5.08 17.24
CA LEU A 132 12.51 6.00 16.82
C LEU A 132 11.52 5.31 15.88
N ARG A 133 12.05 4.51 14.97
CA ARG A 133 11.25 3.76 13.99
C ARG A 133 10.40 2.69 14.64
N ILE A 134 10.91 1.99 15.66
CA ILE A 134 10.17 1.03 16.48
C ILE A 134 9.03 1.77 17.20
N LYS A 135 9.32 2.84 17.92
CA LYS A 135 8.30 3.66 18.62
C LYS A 135 7.27 4.21 17.65
N GLY A 136 7.68 4.69 16.48
CA GLY A 136 6.79 5.20 15.45
C GLY A 136 5.85 4.16 14.83
N ALA A 137 6.22 2.88 14.88
CA ALA A 137 5.39 1.77 14.42
C ALA A 137 4.35 1.31 15.44
N MET A 138 4.47 1.71 16.71
CA MET A 138 3.64 1.19 17.82
C MET A 138 2.13 1.20 17.51
N PRO A 139 1.50 2.28 17.01
CA PRO A 139 0.06 2.25 16.72
C PRO A 139 -0.32 1.21 15.68
N ARG A 140 0.53 0.98 14.68
CA ARG A 140 0.33 -0.04 13.66
C ARG A 140 0.49 -1.45 14.23
N MET A 141 1.47 -1.65 15.11
CA MET A 141 1.69 -2.94 15.78
C MET A 141 0.54 -3.29 16.73
N GLN A 142 -0.01 -2.32 17.45
CA GLN A 142 -1.21 -2.51 18.28
C GLN A 142 -2.42 -2.94 17.42
N ALA A 143 -2.65 -2.29 16.28
CA ALA A 143 -3.72 -2.67 15.37
C ALA A 143 -3.53 -4.08 14.78
N LEU A 144 -2.29 -4.46 14.47
CA LEU A 144 -1.95 -5.81 14.01
C LEU A 144 -2.18 -6.85 15.11
N LYS A 145 -1.80 -6.53 16.36
CA LYS A 145 -2.02 -7.40 17.52
C LYS A 145 -3.50 -7.68 17.74
N GLN A 146 -4.32 -6.65 17.67
CA GLN A 146 -5.77 -6.80 17.76
C GLN A 146 -6.32 -7.71 16.66
N SER A 147 -5.82 -7.60 15.42
CA SER A 147 -6.25 -8.49 14.33
C SER A 147 -5.76 -9.93 14.54
N GLN A 148 -4.58 -10.12 15.11
CA GLN A 148 -4.08 -11.44 15.47
C GLN A 148 -4.96 -12.09 16.54
N GLU A 149 -5.34 -11.35 17.57
CA GLU A 149 -6.16 -11.83 18.67
C GLU A 149 -7.60 -12.14 18.26
N ASN A 150 -8.20 -11.26 17.43
CA ASN A 150 -9.60 -11.40 17.03
C ASN A 150 -9.81 -12.41 15.89
N ASP A 151 -8.93 -12.38 14.87
CA ASP A 151 -9.12 -13.09 13.61
C ASP A 151 -8.05 -14.18 13.38
N GLY A 152 -7.05 -14.27 14.26
CA GLY A 152 -5.94 -15.19 14.13
C GLY A 152 -4.99 -14.85 12.97
N VAL A 153 -4.89 -13.57 12.61
CA VAL A 153 -3.99 -13.10 11.54
C VAL A 153 -2.55 -13.54 11.81
N ASN A 154 -1.94 -14.18 10.81
CA ASN A 154 -0.56 -14.65 10.86
C ASN A 154 0.28 -14.18 9.67
N THR A 155 -0.31 -13.40 8.74
CA THR A 155 0.36 -12.90 7.55
C THR A 155 -0.03 -11.45 7.31
N LEU A 156 0.97 -10.57 7.22
CA LEU A 156 0.82 -9.15 6.91
C LEU A 156 1.26 -8.90 5.46
N ALA A 157 0.32 -8.56 4.60
CA ALA A 157 0.61 -8.20 3.22
C ALA A 157 0.89 -6.70 3.07
N ALA A 158 1.91 -6.33 2.31
CA ALA A 158 2.22 -4.93 1.99
C ALA A 158 2.67 -4.79 0.53
N ILE A 159 2.40 -3.61 -0.06
CA ILE A 159 2.78 -3.30 -1.45
C ILE A 159 3.98 -2.36 -1.54
N CYS A 160 4.40 -1.75 -0.44
CA CYS A 160 5.52 -0.81 -0.39
C CYS A 160 6.79 -1.52 0.10
N ALA A 161 7.86 -1.45 -0.69
CA ALA A 161 9.14 -2.05 -0.35
C ALA A 161 9.73 -1.48 0.96
N ILE A 162 9.56 -0.17 1.20
CA ILE A 162 9.97 0.49 2.44
C ILE A 162 9.21 -0.09 3.63
N CYS A 163 7.88 -0.24 3.53
CA CYS A 163 7.08 -0.83 4.59
C CYS A 163 7.49 -2.28 4.86
N LYS A 164 7.74 -3.08 3.80
CA LYS A 164 8.19 -4.46 3.95
C LYS A 164 9.52 -4.54 4.68
N SER A 165 10.52 -3.75 4.26
CA SER A 165 11.84 -3.68 4.93
C SER A 165 11.71 -3.20 6.38
N GLN A 166 10.84 -2.23 6.63
CA GLN A 166 10.60 -1.71 7.98
C GLN A 166 9.97 -2.78 8.89
N PHE A 167 8.92 -3.45 8.44
CA PHE A 167 8.24 -4.46 9.22
C PHE A 167 9.13 -5.65 9.57
N SER A 168 10.01 -6.10 8.66
CA SER A 168 10.94 -7.20 8.98
C SER A 168 11.87 -6.87 10.15
N LYS A 169 12.19 -5.58 10.38
CA LYS A 169 13.01 -5.13 11.52
C LYS A 169 12.19 -4.81 12.77
N VAL A 170 10.93 -4.40 12.61
CA VAL A 170 10.07 -3.92 13.71
C VAL A 170 9.26 -5.04 14.36
N LEU A 171 8.75 -5.98 13.57
CA LEU A 171 7.89 -7.07 14.05
C LEU A 171 8.46 -7.82 15.27
N PRO A 172 9.75 -8.20 15.30
CA PRO A 172 10.32 -8.90 16.45
C PRO A 172 10.29 -8.10 17.76
N ASN A 173 10.27 -6.76 17.68
CA ASN A 173 10.22 -5.91 18.88
C ASN A 173 8.81 -5.83 19.51
N TYR A 174 7.83 -6.46 18.88
CA TYR A 174 6.43 -6.52 19.32
C TYR A 174 5.92 -7.97 19.40
N ASP A 175 6.83 -8.93 19.54
CA ASP A 175 6.55 -10.36 19.67
C ASP A 175 5.80 -10.97 18.46
N PHE A 176 6.07 -10.43 17.25
CA PHE A 176 5.60 -11.01 16.01
C PHE A 176 6.69 -11.80 15.29
N ASP A 177 6.29 -12.80 14.53
CA ASP A 177 7.19 -13.51 13.63
C ASP A 177 7.70 -12.55 12.53
N PRO A 178 9.02 -12.38 12.37
CA PRO A 178 9.59 -11.52 11.33
C PRO A 178 9.23 -11.96 9.90
N TYR A 179 8.88 -13.23 9.70
CA TYR A 179 8.51 -13.80 8.41
C TYR A 179 7.03 -13.65 8.06
N MET A 180 6.20 -13.10 8.97
CA MET A 180 4.81 -12.85 8.67
C MET A 180 4.58 -11.78 7.60
N ILE A 181 5.57 -10.93 7.30
CA ILE A 181 5.46 -9.88 6.27
C ILE A 181 5.71 -10.44 4.86
N VAL A 182 4.77 -10.23 3.96
CA VAL A 182 4.84 -10.66 2.56
C VAL A 182 4.54 -9.51 1.60
N SER A 183 4.98 -9.64 0.35
CA SER A 183 4.51 -8.79 -0.75
C SER A 183 3.15 -9.27 -1.26
N VAL A 184 2.35 -8.35 -1.80
CA VAL A 184 1.10 -8.69 -2.50
C VAL A 184 1.39 -9.30 -3.88
N HIS A 185 2.58 -9.06 -4.42
CA HIS A 185 3.02 -9.56 -5.74
C HIS A 185 4.41 -10.19 -5.66
#